data_319449dd5f2d383659883ac26b140417
#
_entry.id   319449dd5f2d383659883ac26b140417
#
_cell.length_a   1.000
_cell.length_b   1.000
_cell.length_c   1.000
_cell.angle_alpha   90.00
_cell.angle_beta   90.00
_cell.angle_gamma   90.00
#
_symmetry.space_group_name_H-M   'P 1'
#
loop_
_entity.id
_entity.type
_entity.pdbx_description
1 polymer ?
#
loop_
_entity_poly.entity_id
_entity_poly.type
_entity_poly.pdbx_seq_one_letter_code
_entity_poly.pdbx_strand_id
1 'polypeptide(L)' 'MIPGQATSYKVGMIDIQRLRKYAASSLGPHFDIRTFHDIILGGGALPLSLLDRKVKTWVEEKKKEINAPS' A
#
# COMPACT_ATOMS: atom_id res chain seq x y z
N MET A 1 -24.96 5.17 19.49
CA MET A 1 -23.63 5.41 18.96
C MET A 1 -22.81 4.14 18.91
N ILE A 2 -22.09 3.95 17.83
CA ILE A 2 -21.31 2.74 17.66
C ILE A 2 -19.86 3.09 17.35
N PRO A 3 -19.08 3.31 18.36
CA PRO A 3 -17.70 3.71 18.18
C PRO A 3 -16.83 2.64 17.51
N GLY A 4 -17.21 1.38 17.64
CA GLY A 4 -16.42 0.31 17.06
C GLY A 4 -16.30 0.40 15.56
N GLN A 5 -17.39 0.75 14.91
CA GLN A 5 -17.40 0.87 13.46
C GLN A 5 -16.47 1.99 12.99
N ALA A 6 -16.61 3.14 13.64
CA ALA A 6 -15.77 4.28 13.27
C ALA A 6 -14.31 3.98 13.53
N THR A 7 -14.04 3.29 14.61
CA THR A 7 -12.67 2.92 14.96
C THR A 7 -12.07 1.99 13.91
N SER A 8 -12.82 1.01 13.47
CA SER A 8 -12.33 0.07 12.45
C SER A 8 -11.99 0.79 11.15
N TYR A 9 -12.87 1.69 10.76
CA TYR A 9 -12.63 2.44 9.53
C TYR A 9 -11.38 3.29 9.63
N LYS A 10 -11.20 3.94 10.76
CA LYS A 10 -10.03 4.77 10.97
C LYS A 10 -8.75 3.96 10.93
N VAL A 11 -8.78 2.80 11.55
CA VAL A 11 -7.60 1.94 11.55
C VAL A 11 -7.23 1.53 10.14
N GLY A 12 -8.22 1.20 9.33
CA GLY A 12 -7.96 0.84 7.95
C GLY A 12 -7.34 1.99 7.16
N MET A 13 -7.85 3.19 7.37
CA MET A 13 -7.30 4.36 6.68
C MET A 13 -5.87 4.64 7.10
N ILE A 14 -5.58 4.50 8.38
CA ILE A 14 -4.23 4.74 8.89
C ILE A 14 -3.26 3.74 8.26
N ASP A 15 -3.66 2.49 8.16
CA ASP A 15 -2.80 1.47 7.55
C ASP A 15 -2.53 1.77 6.08
N ILE A 16 -3.56 2.19 5.36
CA ILE A 16 -3.39 2.52 3.94
C ILE A 16 -2.46 3.70 3.78
N GLN A 17 -2.60 4.71 4.61
CA GLN A 17 -1.72 5.87 4.56
C GLN A 17 -0.28 5.48 4.90
N ARG A 18 -0.12 4.58 5.84
CA ARG A 18 1.20 4.08 6.21
C ARG A 18 1.86 3.36 5.04
N LEU A 19 1.10 2.51 4.39
CA LEU A 19 1.62 1.78 3.24
C LEU A 19 1.99 2.73 2.10
N ARG A 20 1.18 3.75 1.88
CA ARG A 20 1.46 4.72 0.86
C ARG A 20 2.76 5.46 1.16
N LYS A 21 2.92 5.88 2.41
CA LYS A 21 4.13 6.57 2.82
C LYS A 21 5.35 5.67 2.67
N TYR A 22 5.20 4.43 3.05
CA TYR A 22 6.29 3.46 2.91
C TYR A 22 6.68 3.29 1.45
N ALA A 23 5.70 3.12 0.57
CA ALA A 23 5.97 2.94 -0.84
C ALA A 23 6.60 4.18 -1.45
N ALA A 24 6.04 5.34 -1.12
CA ALA A 24 6.57 6.59 -1.65
C ALA A 24 8.00 6.83 -1.19
N SER A 25 8.27 6.53 0.07
CA SER A 25 9.61 6.70 0.61
C SER A 25 10.59 5.71 -0.01
N SER A 26 10.11 4.49 -0.24
CA SER A 26 10.99 3.45 -0.80
C SER A 26 11.28 3.67 -2.28
N LEU A 27 10.30 4.12 -3.03
CA LEU A 27 10.43 4.27 -4.47
C LEU A 27 10.82 5.68 -4.89
N GLY A 28 10.62 6.65 -4.01
CA GLY A 28 10.98 8.03 -4.32
C GLY A 28 10.26 8.55 -5.56
N PRO A 29 11.00 9.12 -6.51
CA PRO A 29 10.37 9.67 -7.72
C PRO A 29 9.75 8.59 -8.61
N HIS A 30 10.05 7.33 -8.35
CA HIS A 30 9.49 6.23 -9.13
C HIS A 30 8.17 5.74 -8.56
N PHE A 31 7.72 6.31 -7.46
CA PHE A 31 6.46 5.93 -6.85
C PHE A 31 5.30 6.34 -7.74
N ASP A 32 4.41 5.41 -8.02
CA ASP A 32 3.23 5.67 -8.84
C ASP A 32 1.99 5.50 -7.99
N ILE A 33 1.33 6.60 -7.67
CA ILE A 33 0.14 6.60 -6.84
C ILE A 33 -1.00 5.83 -7.51
N ARG A 34 -1.06 5.87 -8.83
CA ARG A 34 -2.09 5.16 -9.57
C ARG A 34 -1.95 3.65 -9.39
N THR A 35 -0.74 3.17 -9.56
CA THR A 35 -0.47 1.74 -9.36
C THR A 35 -0.77 1.33 -7.93
N PHE A 36 -0.41 2.21 -6.98
CA PHE A 36 -0.69 1.94 -5.58
C PHE A 36 -2.19 1.80 -5.35
N HIS A 37 -2.97 2.74 -5.85
CA HIS A 37 -4.42 2.69 -5.72
C HIS A 37 -4.98 1.45 -6.39
N ASP A 38 -4.44 1.08 -7.52
CA ASP A 38 -4.88 -0.11 -8.24
C ASP A 38 -4.67 -1.37 -7.40
N ILE A 39 -3.54 -1.45 -6.73
CA ILE A 39 -3.27 -2.58 -5.85
C ILE A 39 -4.27 -2.60 -4.69
N ILE A 40 -4.52 -1.46 -4.09
CA ILE A 40 -5.45 -1.36 -2.97
C ILE A 40 -6.87 -1.72 -3.40
N LEU A 41 -7.32 -1.15 -4.50
CA LEU A 41 -8.69 -1.35 -4.97
C LEU A 41 -8.88 -2.69 -5.66
N GLY A 42 -7.88 -3.11 -6.39
CA GLY A 42 -7.94 -4.38 -7.09
C GLY A 42 -8.00 -5.58 -6.18
N GLY A 43 -7.53 -5.40 -4.95
CA GLY A 43 -7.59 -6.46 -3.97
C GLY A 43 -8.99 -6.70 -3.43
N GLY A 44 -9.91 -5.77 -3.67
CA GLY A 44 -11.27 -5.91 -3.18
C GLY A 44 -11.31 -5.87 -1.66
N ALA A 45 -11.95 -6.85 -1.07
CA ALA A 45 -12.12 -6.89 0.38
C ALA A 45 -11.03 -7.70 1.05
N LEU A 46 -9.78 -7.49 0.66
CA LEU A 46 -8.68 -8.23 1.26
C LEU A 46 -8.42 -7.76 2.69
N PRO A 47 -8.01 -8.68 3.56
CA PRO A 47 -7.56 -8.29 4.90
C PRO A 47 -6.35 -7.37 4.82
N LEU A 48 -6.18 -6.56 5.84
CA LEU A 48 -5.08 -5.61 5.87
C LEU A 48 -3.72 -6.30 5.81
N SER A 49 -3.61 -7.48 6.41
CA SER A 49 -2.35 -8.21 6.39
C SER A 49 -1.97 -8.62 4.96
N LEU A 50 -2.93 -9.05 4.18
CA LEU A 50 -2.67 -9.42 2.79
C LEU A 50 -2.38 -8.17 1.95
N LEU A 51 -3.08 -7.09 2.22
CA LEU A 51 -2.87 -5.85 1.52
C LEU A 51 -1.47 -5.32 1.78
N ASP A 52 -1.06 -5.36 3.03
CA ASP A 52 0.28 -4.95 3.42
C ASP A 52 1.33 -5.76 2.65
N ARG A 53 1.12 -7.06 2.59
CA ARG A 53 2.04 -7.94 1.88
C ARG A 53 2.10 -7.62 0.39
N LYS A 54 0.95 -7.36 -0.21
CA LYS A 54 0.89 -7.02 -1.63
C LYS A 54 1.67 -5.74 -1.92
N VAL A 55 1.47 -4.73 -1.10
CA VAL A 55 2.16 -3.47 -1.30
C VAL A 55 3.67 -3.65 -1.14
N LYS A 56 4.07 -4.38 -0.13
CA LYS A 56 5.50 -4.61 0.10
C LYS A 56 6.12 -5.39 -1.04
N THR A 57 5.44 -6.41 -1.52
CA THR A 57 5.95 -7.19 -2.65
C THR A 57 6.10 -6.30 -3.88
N TRP A 58 5.10 -5.48 -4.14
CA TRP A 58 5.16 -4.58 -5.28
C TRP A 58 6.32 -3.60 -5.15
N VAL A 59 6.51 -3.04 -3.97
CA VAL A 59 7.62 -2.11 -3.75
C VAL A 59 8.96 -2.78 -3.99
N GLU A 60 9.12 -4.00 -3.51
CA GLU A 60 10.38 -4.71 -3.69
C GLU A 60 10.64 -5.04 -5.14
N GLU A 61 9.61 -5.43 -5.87
CA GLU A 61 9.78 -5.70 -7.29
C GLU A 61 10.15 -4.44 -8.05
N LYS A 62 9.51 -3.33 -7.69
CA LYS A 62 9.86 -2.05 -8.32
C LYS A 62 11.28 -1.65 -8.01
N LYS A 63 11.72 -1.87 -6.78
CA LYS A 63 13.09 -1.57 -6.40
C LYS A 63 14.08 -2.37 -7.23
N LYS A 64 13.77 -3.62 -7.47
CA LYS A 64 14.64 -4.46 -8.29
C LYS A 64 14.74 -3.92 -9.71
N GLU A 65 13.62 -3.48 -10.26
CA GLU A 65 13.62 -2.91 -11.60
C GLU A 65 14.46 -1.63 -11.64
N ILE A 66 14.30 -0.80 -10.62
CA ILE A 66 15.03 0.47 -10.57
C ILE A 66 16.52 0.24 -10.43
N ASN A 67 16.91 -0.72 -9.61
CA ASN A 67 18.31 -1.00 -9.34
C ASN A 67 18.94 -1.97 -10.34
N ALA A 68 18.13 -2.61 -11.16
CA ALA A 68 18.66 -3.58 -12.11
C ALA A 68 19.48 -2.88 -13.20
N PRO A 69 20.65 -3.39 -13.50
CA PRO A 69 21.42 -2.87 -14.63
C PRO A 69 20.70 -3.26 -15.91
N SER A 70 20.41 -2.28 -16.72
CA SER A 70 19.67 -2.55 -17.95
C SER A 70 20.53 -3.13 -19.05
#